data_7275e2c955d2404940e50e7f510a2be5
#
_entry.id   7275e2c955d2404940e50e7f510a2be5
#
_cell.length_a   1.000
_cell.length_b   1.000
_cell.length_c   1.000
_cell.angle_alpha   90.00
_cell.angle_beta   90.00
_cell.angle_gamma   90.00
#
_symmetry.space_group_name_H-M   'P 1'
#
loop_
_entity.id
_entity.type
_entity.pdbx_description
1 polymer ?
#
loop_
_entity_poly.entity_id
_entity_poly.type
_entity_poly.pdbx_seq_one_letter_code
_entity_poly.pdbx_strand_id
1 'polypeptide(L)'
;MRNNYSKIRGYFKLIRKRDGRVVPFDIGKIEQAIFKASQAVGEANRPLAQDLAKKVLSRLEKKTSKQEIPTVEGIQDIVEQILIETGHAKIAKAYILYRQHRAEIRAEKQQILNKKEIDEIDKHFDINALRVLAARYLRKDDQGKIIESPKELFERVAVHVALPSLFYDSKIYQKRGGAPLHLIEKFDHRKFENKFSIGKFKLNQFHLEALKSLYSRFVNNRQIKVSWSAFLNLFKKGYFDKYEAEIVEYYKLMISRQFLPNTPALVNFGNVLGMGSACFTLDIKDSIESIMDTLKAAAIIFKAGGGVGYNFSKVRPEGDYVKSTGGSASGPISFMSMFDVMTDVIKHGGVRRGANMGILDSDHPDIEKFIKAKEGNKTLRNFNISVMLMPEFWDCCKQNKPYSLINPRTGKPIQEIDPRKLLDMLVYQAWESAEPGVLFFDRINEFNPFYKSLGPIYSTNPCSEVLLYPNE
;
A
#
# COMPACT_ATOMS: atom_id res chain seq x y z
N MET A 1 38.05 -6.80 -10.12
CA MET A 1 38.73 -6.88 -11.46
C MET A 1 38.40 -5.59 -12.19
N ARG A 2 39.34 -4.65 -12.30
CA ARG A 2 39.16 -3.36 -13.00
C ARG A 2 39.01 -3.62 -14.50
N ASN A 3 37.95 -3.05 -15.09
CA ASN A 3 37.61 -3.17 -16.50
C ASN A 3 38.74 -2.64 -17.40
N ASN A 4 39.36 -3.51 -18.19
CA ASN A 4 40.42 -3.20 -19.18
C ASN A 4 39.88 -2.54 -20.47
N TYR A 5 38.70 -1.96 -20.47
CA TYR A 5 38.05 -1.37 -21.66
C TYR A 5 38.36 0.11 -21.92
N SER A 6 39.18 0.76 -21.08
CA SER A 6 39.49 2.19 -21.22
C SER A 6 40.38 2.59 -22.43
N LYS A 7 40.80 1.64 -23.28
CA LYS A 7 41.72 1.89 -24.41
C LYS A 7 41.15 1.68 -25.82
N ILE A 8 39.88 1.25 -25.98
CA ILE A 8 39.24 1.26 -27.30
C ILE A 8 38.57 2.63 -27.46
N ARG A 9 39.27 3.60 -28.02
CA ARG A 9 38.67 4.84 -28.54
C ARG A 9 37.75 4.43 -29.71
N GLY A 10 36.52 4.08 -29.40
CA GLY A 10 35.52 3.68 -30.37
C GLY A 10 35.13 4.85 -31.27
N TYR A 11 34.88 4.55 -32.53
CA TYR A 11 34.34 5.45 -33.56
C TYR A 11 33.06 6.14 -33.11
N PHE A 12 32.18 5.44 -32.32
CA PHE A 12 30.96 5.97 -31.77
C PHE A 12 31.10 6.29 -30.29
N LYS A 13 30.74 7.53 -29.91
CA LYS A 13 30.68 7.96 -28.52
C LYS A 13 29.28 7.77 -27.93
N LEU A 14 28.25 7.77 -28.77
CA LEU A 14 26.86 7.83 -28.39
C LEU A 14 26.00 6.77 -29.11
N ILE A 15 24.90 6.37 -28.48
CA ILE A 15 23.88 5.49 -29.05
C ILE A 15 22.50 6.06 -28.74
N ARG A 16 21.56 6.00 -29.71
CA ARG A 16 20.18 6.36 -29.52
C ARG A 16 19.37 5.17 -29.01
N LYS A 17 18.80 5.34 -27.85
CA LYS A 17 17.85 4.38 -27.28
C LYS A 17 16.52 4.41 -28.02
N ARG A 18 15.66 3.40 -27.77
CA ARG A 18 14.31 3.30 -28.34
C ARG A 18 13.40 4.46 -27.94
N ASP A 19 13.58 4.97 -26.73
CA ASP A 19 12.87 6.13 -26.16
C ASP A 19 13.46 7.49 -26.62
N GLY A 20 14.26 7.51 -27.70
CA GLY A 20 14.86 8.70 -28.27
C GLY A 20 16.07 9.26 -27.51
N ARG A 21 16.29 8.85 -26.25
CA ARG A 21 17.44 9.32 -25.45
C ARG A 21 18.76 8.92 -26.08
N VAL A 22 19.69 9.85 -26.05
CA VAL A 22 21.07 9.61 -26.51
C VAL A 22 21.94 9.37 -25.27
N VAL A 23 22.65 8.24 -25.24
CA VAL A 23 23.47 7.83 -24.09
C VAL A 23 24.87 7.37 -24.60
N PRO A 24 25.87 7.29 -23.71
CA PRO A 24 27.18 6.76 -24.07
C PRO A 24 27.09 5.35 -24.68
N PHE A 25 27.82 5.13 -25.76
CA PHE A 25 27.97 3.82 -26.40
C PHE A 25 28.84 2.91 -25.53
N ASP A 26 28.44 1.65 -25.37
CA ASP A 26 29.14 0.65 -24.57
C ASP A 26 29.13 -0.70 -25.29
N ILE A 27 30.28 -1.07 -25.84
CA ILE A 27 30.50 -2.35 -26.54
C ILE A 27 30.30 -3.55 -25.59
N GLY A 28 30.57 -3.40 -24.31
CA GLY A 28 30.36 -4.46 -23.31
C GLY A 28 28.92 -4.94 -23.25
N LYS A 29 27.93 -4.09 -23.60
CA LYS A 29 26.52 -4.50 -23.70
C LYS A 29 26.25 -5.43 -24.87
N ILE A 30 26.96 -5.27 -25.97
CA ILE A 30 26.90 -6.17 -27.15
C ILE A 30 27.52 -7.51 -26.76
N GLU A 31 28.72 -7.50 -26.16
CA GLU A 31 29.39 -8.70 -25.65
C GLU A 31 28.47 -9.48 -24.70
N GLN A 32 27.91 -8.81 -23.71
CA GLN A 32 27.01 -9.44 -22.73
C GLN A 32 25.75 -10.06 -23.37
N ALA A 33 25.19 -9.42 -24.40
CA ALA A 33 24.01 -9.93 -25.09
C ALA A 33 24.34 -11.20 -25.88
N ILE A 34 25.47 -11.21 -26.59
CA ILE A 34 25.96 -12.40 -27.32
C ILE A 34 26.34 -13.52 -26.36
N PHE A 35 27.01 -13.19 -25.24
CA PHE A 35 27.39 -14.18 -24.23
C PHE A 35 26.17 -14.84 -23.60
N LYS A 36 25.13 -14.08 -23.25
CA LYS A 36 23.88 -14.64 -22.74
C LYS A 36 23.19 -15.57 -23.74
N ALA A 37 23.21 -15.23 -25.02
CA ALA A 37 22.68 -16.09 -26.07
C ALA A 37 23.49 -17.40 -26.20
N SER A 38 24.81 -17.33 -26.08
CA SER A 38 25.68 -18.52 -26.08
C SER A 38 25.46 -19.41 -24.85
N GLN A 39 25.26 -18.82 -23.67
CA GLN A 39 24.91 -19.56 -22.47
C GLN A 39 23.58 -20.32 -22.61
N ALA A 40 22.58 -19.69 -23.24
CA ALA A 40 21.27 -20.30 -23.46
C ALA A 40 21.28 -21.57 -24.33
N VAL A 41 22.32 -21.75 -25.14
CA VAL A 41 22.54 -22.94 -25.99
C VAL A 41 23.61 -23.89 -25.44
N GLY A 42 24.08 -23.66 -24.21
CA GLY A 42 25.10 -24.50 -23.57
C GLY A 42 26.56 -24.22 -24.05
N GLU A 43 26.76 -23.17 -24.85
CA GLU A 43 28.08 -22.81 -25.41
C GLU A 43 28.63 -21.54 -24.72
N ALA A 44 28.76 -21.55 -23.39
CA ALA A 44 29.23 -20.39 -22.61
C ALA A 44 30.69 -20.02 -22.92
N ASN A 45 30.91 -19.26 -23.99
CA ASN A 45 32.27 -18.86 -24.48
C ASN A 45 32.39 -17.32 -24.48
N ARG A 46 32.99 -16.77 -23.43
CA ARG A 46 33.20 -15.32 -23.31
C ARG A 46 34.18 -14.72 -24.27
N PRO A 47 35.36 -15.36 -24.56
CA PRO A 47 36.27 -14.93 -25.61
C PRO A 47 35.61 -14.84 -27.00
N LEU A 48 34.78 -15.82 -27.36
CA LEU A 48 33.99 -15.79 -28.59
C LEU A 48 33.03 -14.60 -28.63
N ALA A 49 32.31 -14.34 -27.55
CA ALA A 49 31.40 -13.20 -27.47
C ALA A 49 32.13 -11.84 -27.62
N GLN A 50 33.37 -11.74 -27.12
CA GLN A 50 34.21 -10.57 -27.27
C GLN A 50 34.70 -10.40 -28.74
N ASP A 51 35.11 -11.47 -29.41
CA ASP A 51 35.51 -11.42 -30.82
C ASP A 51 34.35 -11.02 -31.72
N LEU A 52 33.16 -11.63 -31.49
CA LEU A 52 31.95 -11.29 -32.23
C LEU A 52 31.51 -9.85 -32.00
N ALA A 53 31.61 -9.34 -30.76
CA ALA A 53 31.30 -7.94 -30.47
C ALA A 53 32.23 -6.96 -31.20
N LYS A 54 33.52 -7.29 -31.36
CA LYS A 54 34.48 -6.50 -32.17
C LYS A 54 34.10 -6.52 -33.64
N LYS A 55 33.69 -7.68 -34.20
CA LYS A 55 33.21 -7.79 -35.59
C LYS A 55 31.93 -6.94 -35.80
N VAL A 56 31.02 -6.94 -34.84
CA VAL A 56 29.82 -6.07 -34.87
C VAL A 56 30.22 -4.61 -34.91
N LEU A 57 31.17 -4.19 -34.05
CA LEU A 57 31.67 -2.81 -34.05
C LEU A 57 32.27 -2.42 -35.39
N SER A 58 33.16 -3.24 -35.94
CA SER A 58 33.79 -2.99 -37.26
C SER A 58 32.75 -2.89 -38.40
N ARG A 59 31.69 -3.72 -38.35
CA ARG A 59 30.60 -3.66 -39.34
C ARG A 59 29.77 -2.38 -39.17
N LEU A 60 29.49 -1.98 -37.91
CA LEU A 60 28.78 -0.76 -37.59
C LEU A 60 29.52 0.48 -38.10
N GLU A 61 30.84 0.54 -37.91
CA GLU A 61 31.75 1.60 -38.40
C GLU A 61 31.76 1.75 -39.91
N LYS A 62 31.56 0.64 -40.63
CA LYS A 62 31.47 0.64 -42.10
C LYS A 62 30.08 1.07 -42.63
N LYS A 63 29.03 0.77 -41.89
CA LYS A 63 27.64 1.04 -42.30
C LYS A 63 27.14 2.41 -41.90
N THR A 64 27.70 3.02 -40.87
CA THR A 64 27.17 4.26 -40.25
C THR A 64 28.20 5.36 -40.36
N SER A 65 27.82 6.54 -40.85
CA SER A 65 28.71 7.68 -40.95
C SER A 65 29.13 8.21 -39.58
N LYS A 66 30.29 8.90 -39.51
CA LYS A 66 30.80 9.48 -38.24
C LYS A 66 29.86 10.46 -37.57
N GLN A 67 28.95 11.06 -38.31
CA GLN A 67 27.98 12.07 -37.83
C GLN A 67 26.66 11.46 -37.39
N GLU A 68 26.42 10.19 -37.72
CA GLU A 68 25.16 9.52 -37.42
C GLU A 68 25.25 8.74 -36.08
N ILE A 69 24.22 8.90 -35.25
CA ILE A 69 24.11 8.20 -33.97
C ILE A 69 23.42 6.86 -34.22
N PRO A 70 24.12 5.70 -34.04
CA PRO A 70 23.50 4.40 -34.26
C PRO A 70 22.32 4.13 -33.28
N THR A 71 21.34 3.37 -33.76
CA THR A 71 20.21 2.95 -32.96
C THR A 71 20.42 1.57 -32.34
N VAL A 72 19.70 1.27 -31.26
CA VAL A 72 19.75 -0.08 -30.64
C VAL A 72 19.29 -1.15 -31.63
N GLU A 73 18.26 -0.88 -32.43
CA GLU A 73 17.75 -1.80 -33.44
C GLU A 73 18.78 -2.09 -34.49
N GLY A 74 19.38 -1.06 -35.08
CA GLY A 74 20.39 -1.22 -36.10
C GLY A 74 21.60 -2.03 -35.61
N ILE A 75 22.02 -1.85 -34.35
CA ILE A 75 23.06 -2.67 -33.75
C ILE A 75 22.63 -4.12 -33.61
N GLN A 76 21.38 -4.37 -33.15
CA GLN A 76 20.86 -5.74 -33.00
C GLN A 76 20.78 -6.48 -34.34
N ASP A 77 20.36 -5.79 -35.40
CA ASP A 77 20.33 -6.36 -36.76
C ASP A 77 21.75 -6.76 -37.24
N ILE A 78 22.76 -5.94 -36.93
CA ILE A 78 24.14 -6.28 -37.23
C ILE A 78 24.63 -7.46 -36.41
N VAL A 79 24.27 -7.57 -35.14
CA VAL A 79 24.58 -8.72 -34.27
C VAL A 79 24.01 -10.00 -34.88
N GLU A 80 22.75 -10.01 -35.31
CA GLU A 80 22.11 -11.17 -35.95
C GLU A 80 22.86 -11.57 -37.24
N GLN A 81 23.16 -10.60 -38.12
CA GLN A 81 23.91 -10.85 -39.36
C GLN A 81 25.28 -11.47 -39.08
N ILE A 82 26.07 -10.90 -38.17
CA ILE A 82 27.40 -11.40 -37.82
C ILE A 82 27.31 -12.83 -37.25
N LEU A 83 26.37 -13.13 -36.38
CA LEU A 83 26.17 -14.46 -35.80
C LEU A 83 25.88 -15.51 -36.90
N ILE A 84 25.05 -15.16 -37.89
CA ILE A 84 24.70 -16.04 -39.01
C ILE A 84 25.90 -16.22 -39.95
N GLU A 85 26.53 -15.13 -40.39
CA GLU A 85 27.66 -15.15 -41.34
C GLU A 85 28.90 -15.86 -40.78
N THR A 86 29.08 -15.84 -39.45
CA THR A 86 30.21 -16.52 -38.80
C THR A 86 29.91 -17.96 -38.41
N GLY A 87 28.79 -18.53 -38.86
CA GLY A 87 28.43 -19.93 -38.66
C GLY A 87 27.87 -20.30 -37.27
N HIS A 88 27.57 -19.31 -36.44
CA HIS A 88 27.03 -19.53 -35.08
C HIS A 88 25.51 -19.62 -35.09
N ALA A 89 24.92 -20.49 -35.91
CA ALA A 89 23.49 -20.59 -36.16
C ALA A 89 22.65 -20.85 -34.89
N LYS A 90 23.13 -21.69 -33.95
CA LYS A 90 22.45 -21.96 -32.69
C LYS A 90 22.36 -20.70 -31.80
N ILE A 91 23.48 -19.97 -31.69
CA ILE A 91 23.56 -18.72 -30.91
C ILE A 91 22.70 -17.64 -31.58
N ALA A 92 22.73 -17.52 -32.91
CA ALA A 92 21.91 -16.62 -33.68
C ALA A 92 20.41 -16.86 -33.41
N LYS A 93 19.96 -18.12 -33.49
CA LYS A 93 18.58 -18.51 -33.19
C LYS A 93 18.16 -18.13 -31.76
N ALA A 94 19.01 -18.43 -30.78
CA ALA A 94 18.73 -18.05 -29.38
C ALA A 94 18.65 -16.52 -29.20
N TYR A 95 19.53 -15.77 -29.85
CA TYR A 95 19.54 -14.31 -29.81
C TYR A 95 18.28 -13.70 -30.44
N ILE A 96 17.85 -14.18 -31.60
CA ILE A 96 16.64 -13.74 -32.32
C ILE A 96 15.41 -14.04 -31.50
N LEU A 97 15.24 -15.27 -30.97
CA LEU A 97 14.12 -15.66 -30.13
C LEU A 97 14.05 -14.82 -28.84
N TYR A 98 15.19 -14.57 -28.19
CA TYR A 98 15.25 -13.69 -27.03
C TYR A 98 14.83 -12.25 -27.37
N ARG A 99 15.31 -11.71 -28.50
CA ARG A 99 14.94 -10.38 -28.99
C ARG A 99 13.44 -10.27 -29.24
N GLN A 100 12.86 -11.27 -29.92
CA GLN A 100 11.43 -11.35 -30.18
C GLN A 100 10.62 -11.39 -28.89
N HIS A 101 10.94 -12.29 -27.98
CA HIS A 101 10.27 -12.41 -26.69
C HIS A 101 10.32 -11.08 -25.87
N ARG A 102 11.47 -10.39 -25.89
CA ARG A 102 11.60 -9.08 -25.26
C ARG A 102 10.80 -7.99 -25.95
N ALA A 103 10.55 -8.11 -27.24
CA ALA A 103 9.70 -7.20 -27.99
C ALA A 103 8.21 -7.42 -27.64
N GLU A 104 7.78 -8.69 -27.56
CA GLU A 104 6.44 -9.09 -27.13
C GLU A 104 6.12 -8.59 -25.71
N ILE A 105 7.00 -8.86 -24.73
CA ILE A 105 6.86 -8.35 -23.36
C ILE A 105 6.72 -6.82 -23.34
N ARG A 106 7.47 -6.14 -24.17
CA ARG A 106 7.42 -4.68 -24.24
C ARG A 106 6.11 -4.17 -24.83
N ALA A 107 5.64 -4.79 -25.91
CA ALA A 107 4.37 -4.48 -26.52
C ALA A 107 3.21 -4.71 -25.55
N GLU A 108 3.23 -5.81 -24.80
CA GLU A 108 2.23 -6.10 -23.77
C GLU A 108 2.25 -5.04 -22.64
N LYS A 109 3.45 -4.65 -22.16
CA LYS A 109 3.59 -3.58 -21.17
C LYS A 109 3.06 -2.24 -21.67
N GLN A 110 3.31 -1.90 -22.94
CA GLN A 110 2.77 -0.69 -23.58
C GLN A 110 1.26 -0.72 -23.61
N GLN A 111 0.67 -1.85 -23.94
CA GLN A 111 -0.79 -2.04 -23.97
C GLN A 111 -1.39 -1.92 -22.56
N ILE A 112 -0.84 -2.61 -21.57
CA ILE A 112 -1.32 -2.57 -20.16
C ILE A 112 -1.31 -1.13 -19.62
N LEU A 113 -0.23 -0.39 -19.87
CA LEU A 113 -0.05 0.96 -19.36
C LEU A 113 -0.63 2.06 -20.27
N ASN A 114 -1.17 1.68 -21.42
CA ASN A 114 -1.64 2.63 -22.43
C ASN A 114 -0.58 3.69 -22.81
N LYS A 115 0.69 3.25 -22.95
CA LYS A 115 1.85 4.11 -23.25
C LYS A 115 2.45 3.77 -24.60
N LYS A 116 2.95 4.79 -25.30
CA LYS A 116 3.77 4.58 -26.53
C LYS A 116 5.13 4.02 -26.21
N GLU A 117 5.73 4.41 -25.10
CA GLU A 117 7.08 4.02 -24.70
C GLU A 117 7.15 3.52 -23.26
N ILE A 118 7.99 2.54 -23.02
CA ILE A 118 8.27 1.93 -21.71
C ILE A 118 9.51 2.59 -21.11
N ASP A 119 9.34 3.24 -19.96
CA ASP A 119 10.46 3.86 -19.24
C ASP A 119 11.27 2.85 -18.39
N GLU A 120 12.32 3.33 -17.73
CA GLU A 120 13.20 2.46 -16.94
C GLU A 120 12.45 1.83 -15.75
N ILE A 121 11.52 2.54 -15.15
CA ILE A 121 10.75 2.04 -14.01
C ILE A 121 9.83 0.90 -14.43
N ASP A 122 9.14 1.05 -15.56
CA ASP A 122 8.26 0.00 -16.10
C ASP A 122 9.01 -1.32 -16.37
N LYS A 123 10.32 -1.25 -16.67
CA LYS A 123 11.16 -2.44 -16.91
C LYS A 123 11.39 -3.25 -15.63
N HIS A 124 11.36 -2.60 -14.46
CA HIS A 124 11.56 -3.27 -13.17
C HIS A 124 10.37 -4.11 -12.73
N PHE A 125 9.18 -3.86 -13.28
CA PHE A 125 7.97 -4.62 -12.99
C PHE A 125 7.76 -5.73 -14.02
N ASP A 126 7.35 -6.92 -13.58
CA ASP A 126 6.84 -7.96 -14.47
C ASP A 126 5.44 -7.60 -14.99
N ILE A 127 4.93 -8.41 -15.92
CA ILE A 127 3.62 -8.17 -16.55
C ILE A 127 2.48 -8.23 -15.51
N ASN A 128 2.53 -9.21 -14.59
CA ASN A 128 1.48 -9.38 -13.58
C ASN A 128 1.44 -8.20 -12.61
N ALA A 129 2.60 -7.72 -12.14
CA ALA A 129 2.69 -6.53 -11.31
C ALA A 129 2.11 -5.29 -12.02
N LEU A 130 2.42 -5.11 -13.32
CA LEU A 130 1.85 -3.99 -14.10
C LEU A 130 0.35 -4.12 -14.31
N ARG A 131 -0.17 -5.33 -14.53
CA ARG A 131 -1.63 -5.56 -14.58
C ARG A 131 -2.31 -5.18 -13.28
N VAL A 132 -1.72 -5.56 -12.14
CA VAL A 132 -2.25 -5.20 -10.80
C VAL A 132 -2.19 -3.68 -10.59
N LEU A 133 -1.05 -3.04 -10.91
CA LEU A 133 -0.92 -1.58 -10.83
C LEU A 133 -1.97 -0.88 -11.69
N ALA A 134 -2.11 -1.28 -12.95
CA ALA A 134 -3.07 -0.72 -13.90
C ALA A 134 -4.53 -0.91 -13.45
N ALA A 135 -4.85 -2.09 -12.91
CA ALA A 135 -6.20 -2.40 -12.48
C ALA A 135 -6.62 -1.61 -11.23
N ARG A 136 -5.72 -1.47 -10.23
CA ARG A 136 -6.07 -1.07 -8.86
C ARG A 136 -5.42 0.21 -8.35
N TYR A 137 -4.24 0.61 -8.84
CA TYR A 137 -3.42 1.65 -8.22
C TYR A 137 -3.25 2.91 -9.05
N LEU A 138 -3.08 2.76 -10.37
CA LEU A 138 -2.87 3.89 -11.26
C LEU A 138 -4.16 4.72 -11.41
N ARG A 139 -4.01 6.05 -11.40
CA ARG A 139 -5.12 6.98 -11.61
C ARG A 139 -5.73 6.79 -12.99
N LYS A 140 -7.04 6.92 -13.03
CA LYS A 140 -7.87 6.82 -14.24
C LYS A 140 -8.71 8.08 -14.40
N ASP A 141 -9.05 8.41 -15.63
CA ASP A 141 -10.02 9.45 -15.93
C ASP A 141 -11.47 8.94 -15.73
N ASP A 142 -12.44 9.79 -15.96
CA ASP A 142 -13.88 9.48 -15.83
C ASP A 142 -14.36 8.38 -16.77
N GLN A 143 -13.58 8.06 -17.82
CA GLN A 143 -13.85 6.98 -18.77
C GLN A 143 -13.13 5.68 -18.38
N GLY A 144 -12.41 5.66 -17.25
CA GLY A 144 -11.65 4.50 -16.77
C GLY A 144 -10.29 4.29 -17.47
N LYS A 145 -9.86 5.24 -18.32
CA LYS A 145 -8.56 5.20 -18.99
C LYS A 145 -7.45 5.60 -18.04
N ILE A 146 -6.33 4.87 -18.07
CA ILE A 146 -5.15 5.15 -17.25
C ILE A 146 -4.52 6.48 -17.68
N ILE A 147 -4.35 7.39 -16.72
CA ILE A 147 -3.74 8.72 -16.87
C ILE A 147 -2.47 8.89 -16.03
N GLU A 148 -1.98 7.85 -15.41
CA GLU A 148 -0.82 7.85 -14.52
C GLU A 148 0.08 6.65 -14.85
N SER A 149 1.38 6.87 -14.90
CA SER A 149 2.37 5.81 -15.02
C SER A 149 2.82 5.29 -13.66
N PRO A 150 3.44 4.09 -13.56
CA PRO A 150 4.07 3.62 -12.32
C PRO A 150 5.07 4.62 -11.73
N LYS A 151 5.84 5.30 -12.58
CA LYS A 151 6.76 6.36 -12.16
C LYS A 151 6.01 7.50 -11.45
N GLU A 152 4.97 8.02 -12.07
CA GLU A 152 4.17 9.15 -11.53
C GLU A 152 3.42 8.76 -10.26
N LEU A 153 2.94 7.51 -10.14
CA LEU A 153 2.37 6.97 -8.90
C LEU A 153 3.35 7.11 -7.74
N PHE A 154 4.58 6.60 -7.89
CA PHE A 154 5.55 6.64 -6.81
C PHE A 154 6.09 8.06 -6.54
N GLU A 155 6.21 8.90 -7.58
CA GLU A 155 6.54 10.32 -7.40
C GLU A 155 5.45 11.06 -6.61
N ARG A 156 4.18 10.85 -6.96
CA ARG A 156 3.02 11.44 -6.27
C ARG A 156 2.98 11.07 -4.80
N VAL A 157 3.17 9.80 -4.49
CA VAL A 157 3.17 9.30 -3.09
C VAL A 157 4.37 9.84 -2.32
N ALA A 158 5.57 9.82 -2.90
CA ALA A 158 6.79 10.34 -2.27
C ALA A 158 6.67 11.84 -1.92
N VAL A 159 6.13 12.63 -2.84
CA VAL A 159 5.84 14.05 -2.61
C VAL A 159 4.88 14.20 -1.43
N HIS A 160 3.77 13.47 -1.43
CA HIS A 160 2.74 13.58 -0.38
C HIS A 160 3.31 13.27 1.00
N VAL A 161 4.13 12.23 1.12
CA VAL A 161 4.77 11.82 2.39
C VAL A 161 5.76 12.88 2.90
N ALA A 162 6.42 13.62 2.01
CA ALA A 162 7.36 14.68 2.39
C ALA A 162 6.69 15.99 2.81
N LEU A 163 5.39 16.22 2.47
CA LEU A 163 4.74 17.50 2.78
C LEU A 163 4.78 17.89 4.27
N PRO A 164 4.58 16.99 5.24
CA PRO A 164 4.66 17.34 6.66
C PRO A 164 6.01 17.91 7.08
N SER A 165 7.12 17.48 6.48
CA SER A 165 8.47 17.96 6.79
C SER A 165 8.61 19.47 6.59
N LEU A 166 7.88 20.04 5.62
CA LEU A 166 7.87 21.48 5.35
C LEU A 166 7.36 22.29 6.55
N PHE A 167 6.43 21.72 7.34
CA PHE A 167 5.82 22.40 8.48
C PHE A 167 6.70 22.35 9.73
N TYR A 168 7.68 21.46 9.78
CA TYR A 168 8.69 21.41 10.84
C TYR A 168 9.96 22.21 10.51
N ASP A 169 10.00 22.87 9.34
CA ASP A 169 11.09 23.78 8.97
C ASP A 169 11.24 24.92 9.97
N SER A 170 12.47 25.28 10.29
CA SER A 170 12.77 26.32 11.28
C SER A 170 12.18 27.70 10.97
N LYS A 171 11.95 28.04 9.69
CA LYS A 171 11.26 29.28 9.28
C LYS A 171 9.74 29.21 9.44
N ILE A 172 9.19 28.02 9.51
CA ILE A 172 7.74 27.77 9.53
C ILE A 172 7.27 27.43 10.94
N TYR A 173 7.93 26.48 11.57
CA TYR A 173 7.54 25.90 12.85
C TYR A 173 7.87 26.80 14.05
N GLN A 174 6.98 26.81 15.03
CA GLN A 174 7.24 27.29 16.38
C GLN A 174 6.62 26.36 17.42
N LYS A 175 7.25 26.25 18.62
CA LYS A 175 6.58 25.65 19.77
C LYS A 175 5.39 26.54 20.18
N ARG A 176 4.35 25.96 20.79
CA ARG A 176 3.11 26.65 21.23
C ARG A 176 3.38 28.05 21.80
N GLY A 177 2.56 29.05 21.42
CA GLY A 177 2.58 30.38 22.04
C GLY A 177 2.63 31.58 21.08
N GLY A 178 2.65 31.37 19.77
CA GLY A 178 2.59 32.46 18.78
C GLY A 178 1.24 33.18 18.76
N ALA A 179 1.22 34.41 18.23
CA ALA A 179 0.00 35.14 17.95
C ALA A 179 -0.91 34.29 17.01
N PRO A 180 -2.24 34.27 17.19
CA PRO A 180 -3.12 33.56 16.29
C PRO A 180 -3.00 34.17 14.87
N LEU A 181 -2.65 33.33 13.91
CA LEU A 181 -2.67 33.68 12.49
C LEU A 181 -4.06 33.47 11.93
N HIS A 182 -4.45 34.29 10.97
CA HIS A 182 -5.74 34.11 10.30
C HIS A 182 -5.78 32.83 9.51
N LEU A 183 -6.87 32.08 9.62
CA LEU A 183 -7.14 30.91 8.78
C LEU A 183 -7.22 31.31 7.30
N ILE A 184 -6.94 30.36 6.43
CA ILE A 184 -7.05 30.55 4.99
C ILE A 184 -8.52 30.73 4.61
N GLU A 185 -8.92 31.95 4.24
CA GLU A 185 -10.31 32.25 3.91
C GLU A 185 -10.71 31.73 2.52
N LYS A 186 -9.89 31.95 1.50
CA LYS A 186 -10.17 31.51 0.10
C LYS A 186 -8.88 31.08 -0.59
N PHE A 187 -8.70 29.79 -0.77
CA PHE A 187 -7.61 29.23 -1.58
C PHE A 187 -8.17 28.12 -2.48
N ASP A 188 -8.24 28.40 -3.78
CA ASP A 188 -8.66 27.44 -4.78
C ASP A 188 -7.43 26.69 -5.31
N HIS A 189 -7.16 25.51 -4.74
CA HIS A 189 -6.01 24.67 -5.06
C HIS A 189 -5.96 24.23 -6.53
N ARG A 190 -7.12 24.15 -7.23
CA ARG A 190 -7.20 23.74 -8.63
C ARG A 190 -6.54 24.77 -9.56
N LYS A 191 -6.67 26.06 -9.25
CA LYS A 191 -6.03 27.15 -10.01
C LYS A 191 -4.51 27.16 -9.95
N PHE A 192 -3.93 26.45 -8.97
CA PHE A 192 -2.49 26.41 -8.70
C PHE A 192 -1.87 25.05 -9.02
N GLU A 193 -2.61 24.13 -9.62
CA GLU A 193 -2.08 22.83 -10.04
C GLU A 193 -0.82 22.99 -10.88
N ASN A 194 0.24 22.26 -10.52
CA ASN A 194 1.55 22.28 -11.17
C ASN A 194 2.27 23.66 -11.22
N LYS A 195 1.78 24.69 -10.49
CA LYS A 195 2.43 26.01 -10.40
C LYS A 195 3.47 26.09 -9.28
N PHE A 196 3.45 25.16 -8.35
CA PHE A 196 4.43 25.02 -7.27
C PHE A 196 5.20 23.73 -7.43
N SER A 197 6.45 23.73 -6.96
CA SER A 197 7.33 22.54 -6.98
C SER A 197 8.20 22.50 -5.74
N ILE A 198 8.75 21.31 -5.49
CA ILE A 198 9.86 21.06 -4.56
C ILE A 198 10.97 20.46 -5.43
N GLY A 199 11.97 21.27 -5.78
CA GLY A 199 12.94 20.92 -6.80
C GLY A 199 12.25 20.57 -8.13
N LYS A 200 12.53 19.38 -8.67
CA LYS A 200 11.91 18.88 -9.93
C LYS A 200 10.47 18.36 -9.79
N PHE A 201 9.98 18.16 -8.56
CA PHE A 201 8.68 17.55 -8.32
C PHE A 201 7.58 18.62 -8.28
N LYS A 202 6.67 18.58 -9.25
CA LYS A 202 5.51 19.48 -9.30
C LYS A 202 4.43 19.02 -8.33
N LEU A 203 3.76 19.99 -7.70
CA LEU A 203 2.65 19.73 -6.80
C LEU A 203 1.33 19.73 -7.57
N ASN A 204 0.59 18.63 -7.52
CA ASN A 204 -0.75 18.57 -8.06
C ASN A 204 -1.78 19.23 -7.11
N GLN A 205 -3.04 19.38 -7.57
CA GLN A 205 -4.09 20.02 -6.78
C GLN A 205 -4.31 19.36 -5.40
N PHE A 206 -4.17 18.03 -5.28
CA PHE A 206 -4.39 17.29 -4.04
C PHE A 206 -3.23 17.45 -3.06
N HIS A 207 -2.00 17.63 -3.54
CA HIS A 207 -0.86 18.03 -2.70
C HIS A 207 -1.10 19.41 -2.09
N LEU A 208 -1.67 20.35 -2.88
CA LEU A 208 -1.97 21.69 -2.39
C LEU A 208 -3.13 21.71 -1.40
N GLU A 209 -4.11 20.82 -1.59
CA GLU A 209 -5.20 20.61 -0.63
C GLU A 209 -4.68 20.04 0.70
N ALA A 210 -3.80 19.05 0.64
CA ALA A 210 -3.13 18.50 1.82
C ALA A 210 -2.29 19.56 2.55
N LEU A 211 -1.52 20.38 1.82
CA LEU A 211 -0.77 21.49 2.40
C LEU A 211 -1.69 22.50 3.10
N LYS A 212 -2.83 22.84 2.50
CA LYS A 212 -3.83 23.73 3.12
C LYS A 212 -4.38 23.13 4.42
N SER A 213 -4.71 21.84 4.39
CA SER A 213 -5.22 21.12 5.56
C SER A 213 -4.18 21.08 6.68
N LEU A 214 -2.93 20.70 6.36
CA LEU A 214 -1.81 20.72 7.31
C LEU A 214 -1.59 22.12 7.88
N TYR A 215 -1.53 23.16 7.03
CA TYR A 215 -1.39 24.53 7.47
C TYR A 215 -2.47 24.91 8.48
N SER A 216 -3.74 24.63 8.19
CA SER A 216 -4.86 24.92 9.08
C SER A 216 -4.71 24.21 10.43
N ARG A 217 -4.29 22.93 10.42
CA ARG A 217 -4.02 22.16 11.65
C ARG A 217 -2.93 22.79 12.50
N PHE A 218 -1.80 23.20 11.87
CA PHE A 218 -0.69 23.83 12.58
C PHE A 218 -1.05 25.24 13.10
N VAL A 219 -1.88 26.00 12.37
CA VAL A 219 -2.43 27.28 12.85
C VAL A 219 -3.31 27.08 14.09
N ASN A 220 -4.24 26.12 14.03
CA ASN A 220 -5.12 25.79 15.16
C ASN A 220 -4.32 25.38 16.41
N ASN A 221 -3.20 24.70 16.23
CA ASN A 221 -2.28 24.32 17.30
C ASN A 221 -1.32 25.45 17.72
N ARG A 222 -1.39 26.63 17.10
CA ARG A 222 -0.45 27.77 17.32
C ARG A 222 1.02 27.39 17.09
N GLN A 223 1.28 26.56 16.08
CA GLN A 223 2.61 26.01 15.78
C GLN A 223 3.25 26.59 14.51
N ILE A 224 2.71 27.68 13.97
CA ILE A 224 3.18 28.28 12.72
C ILE A 224 3.53 29.75 12.90
N LYS A 225 4.65 30.19 12.28
CA LYS A 225 5.19 31.56 12.36
C LYS A 225 4.76 32.45 11.21
N VAL A 226 4.37 31.87 10.08
CA VAL A 226 4.19 32.60 8.81
C VAL A 226 2.74 32.55 8.34
N SER A 227 2.28 33.60 7.68
CA SER A 227 0.97 33.59 7.01
C SER A 227 0.95 32.64 5.83
N TRP A 228 -0.25 32.23 5.38
CA TRP A 228 -0.40 31.37 4.21
C TRP A 228 0.23 31.97 2.94
N SER A 229 0.06 33.27 2.72
CA SER A 229 0.66 33.97 1.58
C SER A 229 2.20 33.98 1.64
N ALA A 230 2.78 34.18 2.84
CA ALA A 230 4.22 34.07 3.05
C ALA A 230 4.73 32.66 2.82
N PHE A 231 3.98 31.62 3.29
CA PHE A 231 4.28 30.23 3.05
C PHE A 231 4.31 29.91 1.54
N LEU A 232 3.30 30.34 0.77
CA LEU A 232 3.29 30.17 -0.68
C LEU A 232 4.41 30.93 -1.39
N ASN A 233 4.80 32.10 -0.89
CA ASN A 233 5.93 32.85 -1.45
C ASN A 233 7.28 32.13 -1.26
N LEU A 234 7.42 31.28 -0.24
CA LEU A 234 8.62 30.44 -0.08
C LEU A 234 8.74 29.41 -1.21
N PHE A 235 7.63 28.81 -1.67
CA PHE A 235 7.65 27.96 -2.88
C PHE A 235 8.11 28.73 -4.11
N LYS A 236 7.55 29.94 -4.36
CA LYS A 236 7.94 30.76 -5.50
C LYS A 236 9.42 31.12 -5.52
N LYS A 237 10.05 31.18 -4.34
CA LYS A 237 11.49 31.48 -4.16
C LYS A 237 12.36 30.23 -4.17
N GLY A 238 11.81 29.01 -4.39
CA GLY A 238 12.55 27.76 -4.34
C GLY A 238 13.09 27.38 -2.95
N TYR A 239 12.55 28.01 -1.88
CA TYR A 239 13.04 27.74 -0.53
C TYR A 239 12.90 26.29 -0.08
N PHE A 240 11.87 25.61 -0.55
CA PHE A 240 11.60 24.21 -0.23
C PHE A 240 12.33 23.21 -1.12
N ASP A 241 13.13 23.64 -2.11
CA ASP A 241 13.87 22.74 -2.99
C ASP A 241 14.89 21.89 -2.24
N LYS A 242 15.32 22.31 -1.06
CA LYS A 242 16.17 21.52 -0.16
C LYS A 242 15.54 20.18 0.28
N TYR A 243 14.20 20.04 0.22
CA TYR A 243 13.49 18.81 0.52
C TYR A 243 13.39 17.85 -0.69
N GLU A 244 13.93 18.22 -1.86
CA GLU A 244 13.98 17.35 -3.03
C GLU A 244 14.70 16.03 -2.71
N ALA A 245 15.79 16.09 -1.95
CA ALA A 245 16.57 14.90 -1.57
C ALA A 245 15.74 13.90 -0.77
N GLU A 246 14.91 14.38 0.16
CA GLU A 246 13.99 13.55 0.96
C GLU A 246 12.94 12.86 0.06
N ILE A 247 12.32 13.59 -0.87
CA ILE A 247 11.37 13.03 -1.83
C ILE A 247 12.04 11.96 -2.70
N VAL A 248 13.27 12.22 -3.17
CA VAL A 248 14.04 11.25 -3.97
C VAL A 248 14.35 9.99 -3.16
N GLU A 249 14.62 10.10 -1.87
CA GLU A 249 14.87 8.96 -1.00
C GLU A 249 13.61 8.09 -0.84
N TYR A 250 12.45 8.69 -0.49
CA TYR A 250 11.18 7.97 -0.43
C TYR A 250 10.82 7.30 -1.76
N TYR A 251 10.98 8.01 -2.86
CA TYR A 251 10.79 7.47 -4.19
C TYR A 251 11.69 6.25 -4.46
N LYS A 252 12.98 6.34 -4.15
CA LYS A 252 13.94 5.25 -4.34
C LYS A 252 13.61 4.02 -3.50
N LEU A 253 13.21 4.19 -2.24
CA LEU A 253 12.79 3.09 -1.36
C LEU A 253 11.64 2.29 -1.99
N MET A 254 10.66 2.98 -2.56
CA MET A 254 9.50 2.34 -3.19
C MET A 254 9.87 1.63 -4.51
N ILE A 255 10.59 2.29 -5.42
CA ILE A 255 10.92 1.68 -6.72
C ILE A 255 11.94 0.55 -6.62
N SER A 256 12.82 0.58 -5.60
CA SER A 256 13.76 -0.51 -5.30
C SER A 256 13.11 -1.67 -4.54
N ARG A 257 11.84 -1.52 -4.13
CA ARG A 257 11.08 -2.52 -3.35
C ARG A 257 11.66 -2.81 -1.97
N GLN A 258 12.43 -1.88 -1.40
CA GLN A 258 12.91 -1.95 -0.03
C GLN A 258 11.82 -1.59 0.98
N PHE A 259 10.91 -0.70 0.59
CA PHE A 259 9.72 -0.32 1.36
C PHE A 259 8.56 -0.04 0.42
N LEU A 260 7.38 -0.54 0.76
CA LEU A 260 6.15 -0.24 0.04
C LEU A 260 5.07 0.18 1.05
N PRO A 261 4.48 1.38 0.90
CA PRO A 261 3.35 1.80 1.72
C PRO A 261 2.15 0.87 1.54
N ASN A 262 1.22 0.91 2.49
CA ASN A 262 -0.03 0.18 2.37
C ASN A 262 -0.86 0.62 1.15
N THR A 263 -1.82 -0.21 0.75
CA THR A 263 -2.67 0.07 -0.43
C THR A 263 -3.38 1.42 -0.37
N PRO A 264 -4.04 1.84 0.73
CA PRO A 264 -4.67 3.16 0.80
C PRO A 264 -3.69 4.32 0.57
N ALA A 265 -2.49 4.27 1.13
CA ALA A 265 -1.48 5.31 0.90
C ALA A 265 -1.07 5.40 -0.58
N LEU A 266 -0.81 4.25 -1.23
CA LEU A 266 -0.46 4.22 -2.66
C LEU A 266 -1.58 4.76 -3.54
N VAL A 267 -2.84 4.46 -3.24
CA VAL A 267 -3.99 4.88 -4.03
C VAL A 267 -4.36 6.34 -3.74
N ASN A 268 -4.38 6.76 -2.48
CA ASN A 268 -5.03 7.99 -2.04
C ASN A 268 -4.08 9.16 -1.81
N PHE A 269 -2.80 8.95 -1.48
CA PHE A 269 -1.88 10.06 -1.26
C PHE A 269 -1.66 10.87 -2.55
N GLY A 270 -1.85 12.18 -2.48
CA GLY A 270 -1.83 13.06 -3.63
C GLY A 270 -2.98 12.80 -4.61
N ASN A 271 -4.11 12.26 -4.14
CA ASN A 271 -5.34 11.99 -4.87
C ASN A 271 -6.57 12.43 -4.03
N VAL A 272 -7.78 12.30 -4.60
CA VAL A 272 -9.05 12.85 -4.08
C VAL A 272 -9.32 12.54 -2.60
N LEU A 273 -9.10 11.31 -2.16
CA LEU A 273 -9.45 10.90 -0.79
C LEU A 273 -8.41 11.27 0.26
N GLY A 274 -7.14 11.36 -0.11
CA GLY A 274 -6.05 11.75 0.79
C GLY A 274 -5.79 10.83 2.00
N MET A 275 -6.58 9.78 2.19
CA MET A 275 -6.51 8.87 3.33
C MET A 275 -5.42 7.82 3.13
N GLY A 276 -4.50 7.70 4.08
CA GLY A 276 -3.40 6.73 4.04
C GLY A 276 -3.52 5.54 4.99
N SER A 277 -4.43 5.60 5.97
CA SER A 277 -4.63 4.50 6.92
C SER A 277 -5.43 3.35 6.31
N ALA A 278 -5.01 2.12 6.59
CA ALA A 278 -5.68 0.92 6.12
C ALA A 278 -6.58 0.28 7.18
N CYS A 279 -6.27 0.54 8.45
CA CYS A 279 -6.79 -0.20 9.59
C CYS A 279 -7.31 0.76 10.65
N PHE A 280 -8.49 0.44 11.16
CA PHE A 280 -9.20 1.24 12.15
C PHE A 280 -9.86 0.35 13.19
N THR A 281 -10.14 0.90 14.36
CA THR A 281 -11.02 0.30 15.36
C THR A 281 -12.12 1.29 15.73
N LEU A 282 -13.33 0.78 15.92
CA LEU A 282 -14.46 1.60 16.35
C LEU A 282 -15.08 1.01 17.62
N ASP A 283 -15.55 1.88 18.52
CA ASP A 283 -16.26 1.49 19.72
C ASP A 283 -17.72 1.18 19.41
N ILE A 284 -18.25 0.16 20.07
CA ILE A 284 -19.67 -0.19 20.05
C ILE A 284 -20.18 -0.21 21.49
N LYS A 285 -21.19 0.61 21.77
CA LYS A 285 -21.90 0.62 23.05
C LYS A 285 -23.25 -0.07 22.91
N ASP A 286 -23.82 -0.51 24.04
CA ASP A 286 -25.07 -1.21 24.10
C ASP A 286 -26.27 -0.24 23.91
N SER A 287 -26.34 0.43 22.77
CA SER A 287 -27.49 1.25 22.34
C SER A 287 -27.59 1.25 20.79
N ILE A 288 -28.80 1.35 20.28
CA ILE A 288 -29.10 1.41 18.85
C ILE A 288 -28.38 2.59 18.20
N GLU A 289 -28.39 3.77 18.86
CA GLU A 289 -27.73 4.97 18.37
C GLU A 289 -26.23 4.72 18.14
N SER A 290 -25.54 4.18 19.15
CA SER A 290 -24.10 3.88 19.05
C SER A 290 -23.81 2.84 17.96
N ILE A 291 -24.62 1.79 17.86
CA ILE A 291 -24.46 0.75 16.83
C ILE A 291 -24.62 1.35 15.43
N MET A 292 -25.65 2.21 15.22
CA MET A 292 -25.88 2.85 13.92
C MET A 292 -24.84 3.90 13.57
N ASP A 293 -24.36 4.68 14.53
CA ASP A 293 -23.27 5.64 14.32
C ASP A 293 -21.97 4.91 13.94
N THR A 294 -21.69 3.80 14.60
CA THR A 294 -20.53 2.96 14.27
C THR A 294 -20.67 2.34 12.88
N LEU A 295 -21.86 1.85 12.51
CA LEU A 295 -22.15 1.33 11.17
C LEU A 295 -21.91 2.41 10.09
N LYS A 296 -22.40 3.63 10.32
CA LYS A 296 -22.18 4.79 9.43
C LYS A 296 -20.70 5.13 9.30
N ALA A 297 -19.95 5.18 10.41
CA ALA A 297 -18.52 5.46 10.40
C ALA A 297 -17.75 4.39 9.63
N ALA A 298 -18.07 3.11 9.84
CA ALA A 298 -17.49 1.98 9.11
C ALA A 298 -17.75 2.10 7.60
N ALA A 299 -18.97 2.46 7.19
CA ALA A 299 -19.33 2.67 5.79
C ALA A 299 -18.44 3.72 5.10
N ILE A 300 -18.13 4.82 5.80
CA ILE A 300 -17.27 5.89 5.32
C ILE A 300 -15.81 5.39 5.19
N ILE A 301 -15.33 4.62 6.18
CA ILE A 301 -14.00 4.02 6.16
C ILE A 301 -13.88 3.02 4.99
N PHE A 302 -14.86 2.17 4.78
CA PHE A 302 -14.86 1.20 3.67
C PHE A 302 -14.88 1.87 2.31
N LYS A 303 -15.66 2.96 2.15
CA LYS A 303 -15.62 3.79 0.95
C LYS A 303 -14.19 4.25 0.61
N ALA A 304 -13.38 4.53 1.63
CA ALA A 304 -12.00 4.98 1.47
C ALA A 304 -10.98 3.83 1.39
N GLY A 305 -11.42 2.56 1.48
CA GLY A 305 -10.57 1.38 1.35
C GLY A 305 -9.93 0.88 2.65
N GLY A 306 -10.39 1.39 3.81
CA GLY A 306 -9.98 0.92 5.13
C GLY A 306 -10.70 -0.36 5.55
N GLY A 307 -10.16 -1.05 6.56
CA GLY A 307 -10.81 -2.14 7.29
C GLY A 307 -11.05 -1.74 8.75
N VAL A 308 -12.05 -2.33 9.40
CA VAL A 308 -12.46 -1.94 10.76
C VAL A 308 -12.60 -3.15 11.67
N GLY A 309 -12.09 -3.02 12.90
CA GLY A 309 -12.33 -3.97 13.97
C GLY A 309 -13.25 -3.40 15.06
N TYR A 310 -14.03 -4.28 15.65
CA TYR A 310 -14.98 -3.96 16.70
C TYR A 310 -14.92 -5.02 17.79
N ASN A 311 -15.04 -4.58 19.06
CA ASN A 311 -15.32 -5.48 20.16
C ASN A 311 -16.81 -5.34 20.53
N PHE A 312 -17.58 -6.41 20.37
CA PHE A 312 -19.02 -6.47 20.61
C PHE A 312 -19.37 -6.85 22.05
N SER A 313 -18.40 -7.07 22.93
CA SER A 313 -18.60 -7.61 24.28
C SER A 313 -19.39 -6.68 25.19
N LYS A 314 -19.50 -5.38 24.87
CA LYS A 314 -20.34 -4.44 25.59
C LYS A 314 -21.84 -4.57 25.25
N VAL A 315 -22.19 -5.21 24.12
CA VAL A 315 -23.58 -5.41 23.70
C VAL A 315 -24.17 -6.53 24.54
N ARG A 316 -25.35 -6.28 25.13
CA ARG A 316 -26.06 -7.26 25.96
C ARG A 316 -26.35 -8.55 25.19
N PRO A 317 -26.41 -9.71 25.87
CA PRO A 317 -26.64 -10.99 25.21
C PRO A 317 -28.05 -11.10 24.64
N GLU A 318 -28.21 -12.04 23.71
CA GLU A 318 -29.51 -12.44 23.18
C GLU A 318 -30.44 -12.87 24.31
N GLY A 319 -31.70 -12.42 24.21
CA GLY A 319 -32.71 -12.72 25.20
C GLY A 319 -32.71 -11.82 26.46
N ASP A 320 -31.67 -10.96 26.63
CA ASP A 320 -31.66 -10.02 27.78
C ASP A 320 -32.78 -8.99 27.66
N TYR A 321 -33.25 -8.51 28.81
CA TYR A 321 -34.42 -7.60 28.90
C TYR A 321 -34.11 -6.21 28.35
N VAL A 322 -34.97 -5.70 27.47
CA VAL A 322 -34.92 -4.35 26.91
C VAL A 322 -35.94 -3.47 27.59
N LYS A 323 -35.51 -2.65 28.55
CA LYS A 323 -36.39 -1.82 29.39
C LYS A 323 -37.30 -0.87 28.61
N SER A 324 -36.83 -0.31 27.48
CA SER A 324 -37.57 0.68 26.68
C SER A 324 -38.75 0.09 25.92
N THR A 325 -38.67 -1.19 25.53
CA THR A 325 -39.70 -1.86 24.71
C THR A 325 -40.43 -3.00 25.43
N GLY A 326 -39.95 -3.40 26.61
CA GLY A 326 -40.45 -4.58 27.31
C GLY A 326 -40.15 -5.91 26.66
N GLY A 327 -39.34 -5.90 25.59
CA GLY A 327 -38.98 -7.09 24.81
C GLY A 327 -37.59 -7.67 25.18
N SER A 328 -37.11 -8.58 24.34
CA SER A 328 -35.79 -9.25 24.47
C SER A 328 -34.79 -8.74 23.45
N ALA A 329 -33.52 -8.71 23.83
CA ALA A 329 -32.38 -8.28 22.98
C ALA A 329 -32.05 -9.30 21.92
N SER A 330 -31.56 -8.82 20.79
CA SER A 330 -31.15 -9.65 19.64
C SER A 330 -29.72 -10.21 19.78
N GLY A 331 -28.92 -9.66 20.70
CA GLY A 331 -27.52 -10.04 20.93
C GLY A 331 -26.52 -9.54 19.89
N PRO A 332 -25.20 -9.67 20.16
CA PRO A 332 -24.11 -9.12 19.33
C PRO A 332 -24.08 -9.70 17.91
N ILE A 333 -24.32 -11.00 17.74
CA ILE A 333 -24.18 -11.69 16.44
C ILE A 333 -25.22 -11.17 15.44
N SER A 334 -26.44 -10.86 15.90
CA SER A 334 -27.50 -10.27 15.07
C SER A 334 -27.09 -8.89 14.55
N PHE A 335 -26.47 -8.07 15.38
CA PHE A 335 -25.96 -6.76 14.94
C PHE A 335 -24.76 -6.92 13.98
N MET A 336 -23.85 -7.88 14.20
CA MET A 336 -22.76 -8.17 13.26
C MET A 336 -23.28 -8.46 11.85
N SER A 337 -24.44 -9.11 11.72
CA SER A 337 -25.05 -9.39 10.41
C SER A 337 -25.39 -8.10 9.63
N MET A 338 -25.73 -7.01 10.30
CA MET A 338 -25.96 -5.71 9.63
C MET A 338 -24.67 -5.13 9.06
N PHE A 339 -23.57 -5.22 9.80
CA PHE A 339 -22.25 -4.80 9.33
C PHE A 339 -21.77 -5.68 8.15
N ASP A 340 -22.05 -6.98 8.18
CA ASP A 340 -21.71 -7.92 7.11
C ASP A 340 -22.40 -7.55 5.80
N VAL A 341 -23.73 -7.34 5.85
CA VAL A 341 -24.53 -6.89 4.68
C VAL A 341 -24.06 -5.54 4.16
N MET A 342 -23.86 -4.57 5.06
CA MET A 342 -23.35 -3.24 4.68
C MET A 342 -22.00 -3.35 3.96
N THR A 343 -21.11 -4.22 4.43
CA THR A 343 -19.80 -4.44 3.82
C THR A 343 -19.90 -5.05 2.41
N ASP A 344 -20.86 -5.94 2.19
CA ASP A 344 -21.14 -6.49 0.85
C ASP A 344 -21.64 -5.42 -0.14
N VAL A 345 -22.45 -4.49 0.34
CA VAL A 345 -23.05 -3.43 -0.48
C VAL A 345 -22.04 -2.32 -0.79
N ILE A 346 -21.22 -1.93 0.21
CA ILE A 346 -20.26 -0.83 0.06
C ILE A 346 -18.92 -1.36 -0.45
N LYS A 347 -18.72 -1.26 -1.77
CA LYS A 347 -17.46 -1.62 -2.43
C LYS A 347 -16.69 -0.36 -2.80
N HIS A 348 -15.42 -0.28 -2.41
CA HIS A 348 -14.53 0.80 -2.83
C HIS A 348 -14.19 0.66 -4.31
N GLY A 349 -15.05 1.22 -5.22
CA GLY A 349 -14.78 1.31 -6.67
C GLY A 349 -14.14 0.08 -7.33
N GLY A 350 -14.29 -1.14 -6.75
CA GLY A 350 -13.64 -2.35 -7.22
C GLY A 350 -12.17 -2.54 -6.79
N VAL A 351 -11.58 -1.60 -6.04
CA VAL A 351 -10.14 -1.63 -5.68
C VAL A 351 -9.88 -2.52 -4.46
N ARG A 352 -10.66 -2.36 -3.39
CA ARG A 352 -10.53 -3.15 -2.14
C ARG A 352 -11.92 -3.39 -1.54
N ARG A 353 -12.19 -4.63 -1.09
CA ARG A 353 -13.38 -4.92 -0.28
C ARG A 353 -13.18 -4.38 1.14
N GLY A 354 -14.24 -3.94 1.79
CA GLY A 354 -14.28 -3.74 3.23
C GLY A 354 -13.96 -5.06 3.94
N ALA A 355 -13.33 -4.98 5.09
CA ALA A 355 -13.08 -6.13 5.96
C ALA A 355 -13.39 -5.75 7.39
N ASN A 356 -14.03 -6.65 8.12
CA ASN A 356 -14.38 -6.47 9.51
C ASN A 356 -13.61 -7.46 10.40
N MET A 357 -13.31 -7.05 11.63
CA MET A 357 -13.00 -7.94 12.75
C MET A 357 -14.13 -7.83 13.76
N GLY A 358 -14.74 -8.95 14.13
CA GLY A 358 -15.64 -9.06 15.25
C GLY A 358 -14.94 -9.75 16.42
N ILE A 359 -14.92 -9.09 17.57
CA ILE A 359 -14.32 -9.64 18.79
C ILE A 359 -15.43 -9.84 19.81
N LEU A 360 -15.39 -10.96 20.53
CA LEU A 360 -16.20 -11.22 21.70
C LEU A 360 -15.31 -11.77 22.82
N ASP A 361 -15.50 -11.24 24.03
CA ASP A 361 -14.75 -11.69 25.21
C ASP A 361 -15.22 -13.08 25.63
N SER A 362 -14.29 -13.91 26.12
CA SER A 362 -14.58 -15.30 26.47
C SER A 362 -15.59 -15.48 27.58
N ASP A 363 -15.83 -14.46 28.40
CA ASP A 363 -16.82 -14.44 29.47
C ASP A 363 -18.20 -13.89 29.04
N HIS A 364 -18.39 -13.56 27.76
CA HIS A 364 -19.68 -13.08 27.28
C HIS A 364 -20.70 -14.24 27.19
N PRO A 365 -21.99 -14.04 27.58
CA PRO A 365 -23.00 -15.11 27.57
C PRO A 365 -23.26 -15.75 26.19
N ASP A 366 -23.09 -15.02 25.10
CA ASP A 366 -23.27 -15.54 23.74
C ASP A 366 -22.00 -16.16 23.14
N ILE A 367 -20.96 -16.43 23.95
CA ILE A 367 -19.65 -16.89 23.45
C ILE A 367 -19.72 -18.19 22.66
N GLU A 368 -20.50 -19.16 23.09
CA GLU A 368 -20.64 -20.44 22.37
C GLU A 368 -21.30 -20.26 21.00
N LYS A 369 -22.32 -19.38 20.92
CA LYS A 369 -22.96 -19.02 19.64
C LYS A 369 -21.99 -18.28 18.72
N PHE A 370 -21.17 -17.39 19.29
CA PHE A 370 -20.18 -16.63 18.53
C PHE A 370 -19.12 -17.53 17.93
N ILE A 371 -18.60 -18.49 18.69
CA ILE A 371 -17.61 -19.46 18.20
C ILE A 371 -18.13 -20.22 16.99
N LYS A 372 -19.42 -20.58 17.00
CA LYS A 372 -20.10 -21.31 15.91
C LYS A 372 -20.66 -20.42 14.79
N ALA A 373 -20.58 -19.08 14.94
CA ALA A 373 -21.27 -18.17 14.04
C ALA A 373 -20.90 -18.31 12.56
N LYS A 374 -19.73 -18.84 12.24
CA LYS A 374 -19.27 -19.07 10.86
C LYS A 374 -19.29 -20.52 10.42
N GLU A 375 -19.88 -21.40 11.20
CA GLU A 375 -20.01 -22.84 10.84
C GLU A 375 -20.63 -23.00 9.46
N GLY A 376 -19.97 -23.79 8.61
CA GLY A 376 -20.38 -24.02 7.23
C GLY A 376 -20.21 -22.79 6.29
N ASN A 377 -19.52 -21.72 6.70
CA ASN A 377 -19.22 -20.51 5.90
C ASN A 377 -20.45 -19.82 5.28
N LYS A 378 -21.60 -19.86 5.94
CA LYS A 378 -22.87 -19.32 5.43
C LYS A 378 -23.11 -17.87 5.84
N THR A 379 -22.60 -17.47 6.98
CA THR A 379 -22.83 -16.15 7.61
C THR A 379 -21.52 -15.41 7.84
N LEU A 380 -21.59 -14.11 8.08
CA LEU A 380 -20.48 -13.23 8.44
C LEU A 380 -19.25 -13.36 7.51
N ARG A 381 -19.49 -13.41 6.19
CA ARG A 381 -18.43 -13.65 5.17
C ARG A 381 -17.41 -12.52 5.05
N ASN A 382 -17.77 -11.31 5.47
CA ASN A 382 -16.90 -10.14 5.47
C ASN A 382 -16.29 -9.86 6.84
N PHE A 383 -16.48 -10.78 7.79
CA PHE A 383 -15.85 -10.75 9.09
C PHE A 383 -14.74 -11.78 9.20
N ASN A 384 -13.62 -11.39 9.79
CA ASN A 384 -12.82 -12.27 10.62
C ASN A 384 -13.40 -12.20 12.03
N ILE A 385 -13.45 -13.30 12.75
CA ILE A 385 -13.93 -13.33 14.14
C ILE A 385 -12.84 -13.84 15.07
N SER A 386 -12.74 -13.25 16.25
CA SER A 386 -11.75 -13.64 17.27
C SER A 386 -12.35 -13.60 18.68
N VAL A 387 -12.00 -14.58 19.48
CA VAL A 387 -12.35 -14.62 20.91
C VAL A 387 -11.23 -13.94 21.70
N MET A 388 -11.57 -12.94 22.49
CA MET A 388 -10.67 -12.33 23.46
C MET A 388 -10.65 -13.20 24.72
N LEU A 389 -9.58 -13.96 24.92
CA LEU A 389 -9.40 -14.78 26.10
C LEU A 389 -9.01 -13.90 27.30
N MET A 390 -9.92 -13.85 28.27
CA MET A 390 -9.71 -13.12 29.52
C MET A 390 -8.76 -13.88 30.44
N PRO A 391 -8.02 -13.20 31.33
CA PRO A 391 -7.04 -13.86 32.22
C PRO A 391 -7.63 -15.00 33.04
N GLU A 392 -8.83 -14.79 33.58
CA GLU A 392 -9.55 -15.75 34.43
C GLU A 392 -9.87 -17.06 33.69
N PHE A 393 -10.06 -17.01 32.36
CA PHE A 393 -10.30 -18.20 31.56
C PHE A 393 -9.21 -19.26 31.71
N TRP A 394 -7.95 -18.82 31.60
CA TRP A 394 -6.79 -19.71 31.72
C TRP A 394 -6.63 -20.26 33.13
N ASP A 395 -6.91 -19.45 34.14
CA ASP A 395 -6.82 -19.88 35.54
C ASP A 395 -7.89 -20.92 35.86
N CYS A 396 -9.11 -20.74 35.35
CA CYS A 396 -10.15 -21.74 35.44
C CYS A 396 -9.80 -23.04 34.70
N CYS A 397 -9.23 -22.96 33.48
CA CYS A 397 -8.75 -24.11 32.74
C CYS A 397 -7.68 -24.91 33.51
N LYS A 398 -6.67 -24.23 34.07
CA LYS A 398 -5.57 -24.87 34.81
C LYS A 398 -6.03 -25.50 36.10
N GLN A 399 -6.96 -24.84 36.81
CA GLN A 399 -7.44 -25.27 38.12
C GLN A 399 -8.65 -26.20 38.01
N ASN A 400 -9.14 -26.48 36.81
CA ASN A 400 -10.34 -27.28 36.56
C ASN A 400 -11.58 -26.77 37.31
N LYS A 401 -11.74 -25.41 37.31
CA LYS A 401 -12.86 -24.72 37.94
C LYS A 401 -13.88 -24.27 36.92
N PRO A 402 -15.18 -24.13 37.29
CA PRO A 402 -16.17 -23.48 36.43
C PRO A 402 -15.75 -22.06 36.04
N TYR A 403 -16.10 -21.65 34.83
CA TYR A 403 -15.88 -20.32 34.30
C TYR A 403 -17.20 -19.57 34.18
N SER A 404 -17.27 -18.40 34.79
CA SER A 404 -18.51 -17.61 34.83
C SER A 404 -18.66 -16.78 33.58
N LEU A 405 -19.85 -16.83 32.97
CA LEU A 405 -20.27 -15.90 31.90
C LEU A 405 -20.96 -14.68 32.54
N ILE A 406 -20.47 -13.50 32.15
CA ILE A 406 -20.86 -12.22 32.79
C ILE A 406 -21.77 -11.43 31.85
N ASN A 407 -22.94 -11.03 32.32
CA ASN A 407 -23.78 -10.10 31.56
C ASN A 407 -23.17 -8.70 31.55
N PRO A 408 -22.78 -8.14 30.39
CA PRO A 408 -22.04 -6.88 30.32
C PRO A 408 -22.88 -5.68 30.81
N ARG A 409 -24.22 -5.74 30.74
CA ARG A 409 -25.12 -4.69 31.20
C ARG A 409 -25.18 -4.63 32.72
N THR A 410 -25.17 -5.77 33.42
CA THR A 410 -25.34 -5.85 34.86
C THR A 410 -24.06 -6.07 35.64
N GLY A 411 -23.01 -6.55 34.96
CA GLY A 411 -21.75 -6.98 35.58
C GLY A 411 -21.88 -8.24 36.46
N LYS A 412 -22.98 -8.98 36.32
CA LYS A 412 -23.27 -10.16 37.17
C LYS A 412 -23.08 -11.45 36.36
N PRO A 413 -22.57 -12.52 37.03
CA PRO A 413 -22.55 -13.84 36.42
C PRO A 413 -23.99 -14.33 36.20
N ILE A 414 -24.26 -14.93 35.08
CA ILE A 414 -25.57 -15.49 34.72
C ILE A 414 -25.53 -16.98 34.41
N GLN A 415 -24.35 -17.49 34.14
CA GLN A 415 -24.12 -18.90 33.81
C GLN A 415 -22.71 -19.30 34.15
N GLU A 416 -22.51 -20.56 34.52
CA GLU A 416 -21.17 -21.18 34.62
C GLU A 416 -21.01 -22.25 33.56
N ILE A 417 -19.85 -22.32 32.97
CA ILE A 417 -19.49 -23.30 31.93
C ILE A 417 -18.17 -24.00 32.29
N ASP A 418 -17.95 -25.15 31.65
CA ASP A 418 -16.64 -25.81 31.67
C ASP A 418 -15.70 -25.13 30.67
N PRO A 419 -14.62 -24.46 31.14
CA PRO A 419 -13.72 -23.73 30.24
C PRO A 419 -12.96 -24.65 29.29
N ARG A 420 -12.75 -25.93 29.62
CA ARG A 420 -12.11 -26.91 28.72
C ARG A 420 -13.00 -27.24 27.54
N LYS A 421 -14.32 -27.39 27.76
CA LYS A 421 -15.26 -27.59 26.66
C LYS A 421 -15.32 -26.39 25.73
N LEU A 422 -15.21 -25.18 26.28
CA LEU A 422 -15.15 -23.95 25.48
C LEU A 422 -13.86 -23.93 24.63
N LEU A 423 -12.72 -24.31 25.23
CA LEU A 423 -11.44 -24.41 24.53
C LEU A 423 -11.48 -25.47 23.41
N ASP A 424 -12.03 -26.66 23.69
CA ASP A 424 -12.19 -27.72 22.70
C ASP A 424 -13.08 -27.27 21.53
N MET A 425 -14.16 -26.51 21.81
CA MET A 425 -15.02 -25.92 20.79
C MET A 425 -14.26 -24.92 19.91
N LEU A 426 -13.44 -24.05 20.51
CA LEU A 426 -12.57 -23.11 19.79
C LEU A 426 -11.60 -23.83 18.87
N VAL A 427 -10.91 -24.85 19.39
CA VAL A 427 -9.94 -25.64 18.64
C VAL A 427 -10.63 -26.38 17.49
N TYR A 428 -11.79 -26.97 17.73
CA TYR A 428 -12.56 -27.67 16.70
C TYR A 428 -12.98 -26.73 15.57
N GLN A 429 -13.56 -25.57 15.88
CA GLN A 429 -14.01 -24.63 14.85
C GLN A 429 -12.82 -24.02 14.07
N ALA A 430 -11.70 -23.72 14.76
CA ALA A 430 -10.49 -23.27 14.10
C ALA A 430 -9.91 -24.34 13.14
N TRP A 431 -10.00 -25.61 13.50
CA TRP A 431 -9.61 -26.71 12.62
C TRP A 431 -10.54 -26.85 11.42
N GLU A 432 -11.86 -26.72 11.62
CA GLU A 432 -12.87 -26.89 10.57
C GLU A 432 -12.89 -25.75 9.55
N SER A 433 -12.84 -24.49 10.04
CA SER A 433 -13.09 -23.30 9.23
C SER A 433 -11.99 -22.23 9.28
N ALA A 434 -10.87 -22.50 9.97
CA ALA A 434 -9.80 -21.55 10.28
C ALA A 434 -10.23 -20.35 11.16
N GLU A 435 -11.42 -20.36 11.72
CA GLU A 435 -11.98 -19.33 12.61
C GLU A 435 -12.84 -19.96 13.73
N PRO A 436 -12.95 -19.31 14.92
CA PRO A 436 -12.40 -17.99 15.27
C PRO A 436 -10.90 -18.05 15.56
N GLY A 437 -10.24 -16.87 15.42
CA GLY A 437 -8.93 -16.61 16.00
C GLY A 437 -9.02 -16.42 17.52
N VAL A 438 -7.87 -16.31 18.18
CA VAL A 438 -7.81 -15.99 19.62
C VAL A 438 -6.92 -14.77 19.86
N LEU A 439 -7.32 -13.95 20.82
CA LEU A 439 -6.60 -12.79 21.31
C LEU A 439 -6.38 -12.96 22.82
N PHE A 440 -5.20 -12.59 23.29
CA PHE A 440 -4.83 -12.76 24.69
C PHE A 440 -4.82 -11.40 25.37
N PHE A 441 -5.87 -11.10 26.14
CA PHE A 441 -6.06 -9.79 26.77
C PHE A 441 -4.87 -9.35 27.64
N ASP A 442 -4.35 -10.25 28.46
CA ASP A 442 -3.21 -9.98 29.34
C ASP A 442 -1.95 -9.68 28.52
N ARG A 443 -1.66 -10.44 27.47
CA ARG A 443 -0.49 -10.25 26.62
C ARG A 443 -0.56 -8.95 25.82
N ILE A 444 -1.74 -8.60 25.28
CA ILE A 444 -1.96 -7.34 24.58
C ILE A 444 -1.65 -6.16 25.51
N ASN A 445 -2.02 -6.25 26.77
CA ASN A 445 -1.91 -5.15 27.71
C ASN A 445 -0.64 -5.14 28.55
N GLU A 446 0.19 -6.22 28.54
CA GLU A 446 1.45 -6.32 29.25
C GLU A 446 2.44 -5.20 28.86
N PHE A 447 2.50 -4.89 27.56
CA PHE A 447 3.39 -3.85 27.01
C PHE A 447 2.65 -2.60 26.55
N ASN A 448 1.40 -2.41 26.96
CA ASN A 448 0.61 -1.24 26.57
C ASN A 448 1.14 0.02 27.33
N PRO A 449 1.84 0.95 26.64
CA PRO A 449 2.45 2.12 27.28
C PRO A 449 1.41 3.11 27.81
N PHE A 450 0.17 3.04 27.33
CA PHE A 450 -0.90 3.95 27.69
C PHE A 450 -1.92 3.35 28.65
N TYR A 451 -1.69 2.15 29.15
CA TYR A 451 -2.64 1.44 30.04
C TYR A 451 -3.12 2.30 31.22
N LYS A 452 -2.18 3.01 31.86
CA LYS A 452 -2.51 3.88 33.02
C LYS A 452 -3.32 5.13 32.67
N SER A 453 -3.21 5.63 31.45
CA SER A 453 -3.85 6.87 30.99
C SER A 453 -5.12 6.66 30.20
N LEU A 454 -5.19 5.60 29.39
CA LEU A 454 -6.29 5.31 28.46
C LEU A 454 -7.03 4.00 28.78
N GLY A 455 -6.51 3.21 29.74
CA GLY A 455 -7.05 1.89 30.05
C GLY A 455 -6.53 0.78 29.15
N PRO A 456 -7.19 -0.38 29.11
CA PRO A 456 -6.75 -1.51 28.29
C PRO A 456 -7.09 -1.33 26.81
N ILE A 457 -6.27 -1.92 25.95
CA ILE A 457 -6.62 -2.19 24.55
C ILE A 457 -7.45 -3.47 24.52
N TYR A 458 -8.61 -3.42 23.87
CA TYR A 458 -9.54 -4.56 23.74
C TYR A 458 -10.08 -4.73 22.31
N SER A 459 -9.42 -4.11 21.34
CA SER A 459 -9.78 -4.22 19.94
C SER A 459 -8.56 -4.26 19.04
N THR A 460 -8.73 -4.79 17.84
CA THR A 460 -7.71 -4.85 16.79
C THR A 460 -8.34 -4.52 15.45
N ASN A 461 -7.50 -4.29 14.43
CA ASN A 461 -7.92 -4.22 13.03
C ASN A 461 -8.37 -5.60 12.48
N PRO A 462 -8.89 -5.69 11.23
CA PRO A 462 -9.44 -6.93 10.68
C PRO A 462 -8.52 -8.15 10.67
N CYS A 463 -7.19 -7.97 10.57
CA CYS A 463 -6.23 -9.07 10.55
C CYS A 463 -5.49 -9.29 11.88
N SER A 464 -5.84 -8.53 12.91
CA SER A 464 -5.26 -8.58 14.27
C SER A 464 -3.78 -8.23 14.40
N GLU A 465 -3.16 -7.66 13.36
CA GLU A 465 -1.75 -7.28 13.40
C GLU A 465 -1.49 -5.93 14.09
N VAL A 466 -2.52 -5.10 14.30
CA VAL A 466 -2.41 -3.80 14.93
C VAL A 466 -3.36 -3.71 16.12
N LEU A 467 -2.80 -3.44 17.29
CA LEU A 467 -3.53 -3.24 18.54
C LEU A 467 -3.83 -1.74 18.68
N LEU A 468 -5.09 -1.37 18.62
CA LEU A 468 -5.55 0.01 18.58
C LEU A 468 -6.58 0.27 19.68
N TYR A 469 -6.60 1.51 20.19
CA TYR A 469 -7.72 1.97 20.99
C TYR A 469 -8.96 2.22 20.12
N PRO A 470 -10.16 2.14 20.67
CA PRO A 470 -11.36 2.46 19.93
C PRO A 470 -11.32 3.89 19.36
N ASN A 471 -11.79 4.03 18.12
CA ASN A 471 -11.79 5.27 17.34
C ASN A 471 -10.39 5.74 16.88
N GLU A 472 -9.45 4.80 16.76
CA GLU A 472 -8.15 5.00 16.11
C GLU A 472 -8.06 4.32 14.74
#